data_9500394cfc983a714ae0091714fd2691
#
_entry.id   9500394cfc983a714ae0091714fd2691
#
_cell.length_a   1.000
_cell.length_b   1.000
_cell.length_c   1.000
_cell.angle_alpha   90.00
_cell.angle_beta   90.00
_cell.angle_gamma   90.00
#
_symmetry.space_group_name_H-M   'P 1'
#
loop_
_entity.id
_entity.type
_entity.pdbx_description
1 polymer ?
#
loop_
_entity_poly.entity_id
_entity_poly.type
_entity_poly.pdbx_seq_one_letter_code
_entity_poly.pdbx_strand_id
1 'polypeptide(L)'
;MVIASAPGDRDDRIVDVVRSLDSTLAWPGRPGLEQVVDYDTSTEGLIARGRSLFAHCMTCHQANGRGLPPVYPPLDESRFVTGSPERLARILLHGLQGRIEVQGRVYDQAMPAAPFKKDADVAAIMTYIRQAWDNDADPVTPEFVAKVRKDTEGRRQAWNAEELEEWDD
;
A
#
# COMPACT_ATOMS: atom_id res chain seq x y z
N MET A 1 51.66 10.00 -22.07
CA MET A 1 50.30 10.47 -22.33
C MET A 1 49.40 9.85 -21.29
N VAL A 2 49.11 10.58 -20.20
CA VAL A 2 48.29 10.08 -19.09
C VAL A 2 46.87 10.49 -19.39
N ILE A 3 45.99 9.51 -19.63
CA ILE A 3 44.55 9.77 -19.82
C ILE A 3 43.98 9.96 -18.40
N ALA A 4 43.66 11.20 -18.06
CA ALA A 4 42.91 11.50 -16.85
C ALA A 4 41.48 11.03 -17.00
N SER A 5 41.11 9.96 -16.29
CA SER A 5 39.71 9.53 -16.15
C SER A 5 38.91 10.60 -15.41
N ALA A 6 37.73 10.93 -15.91
CA ALA A 6 36.82 11.89 -15.30
C ALA A 6 36.41 11.46 -13.89
N PRO A 7 36.20 12.38 -12.94
CA PRO A 7 35.93 12.04 -11.53
C PRO A 7 34.60 11.30 -11.28
N GLY A 8 33.65 11.26 -12.22
CA GLY A 8 32.36 10.59 -12.08
C GLY A 8 32.37 9.08 -12.23
N ASP A 9 33.31 8.51 -12.99
CA ASP A 9 33.36 7.07 -13.33
C ASP A 9 33.86 6.15 -12.18
N ARG A 10 34.50 6.73 -11.16
CA ARG A 10 35.03 5.98 -10.00
C ARG A 10 34.00 5.78 -8.90
N ASP A 11 33.15 6.75 -8.69
CA ASP A 11 32.15 6.71 -7.62
C ASP A 11 31.03 5.73 -7.96
N ASP A 12 30.58 5.68 -9.22
CA ASP A 12 29.54 4.76 -9.68
C ASP A 12 30.00 3.30 -9.60
N ARG A 13 31.26 3.01 -9.93
CA ARG A 13 31.83 1.65 -9.81
C ARG A 13 31.97 1.17 -8.37
N ILE A 14 32.30 2.06 -7.45
CA ILE A 14 32.39 1.74 -6.02
C ILE A 14 30.99 1.42 -5.48
N VAL A 15 29.98 2.19 -5.85
CA VAL A 15 28.60 1.95 -5.47
C VAL A 15 28.10 0.60 -5.97
N ASP A 16 28.40 0.24 -7.21
CA ASP A 16 27.99 -1.05 -7.80
C ASP A 16 28.72 -2.24 -7.15
N VAL A 17 30.02 -2.09 -6.84
CA VAL A 17 30.77 -3.12 -6.12
C VAL A 17 30.26 -3.31 -4.70
N VAL A 18 30.00 -2.22 -3.98
CA VAL A 18 29.43 -2.29 -2.62
C VAL A 18 28.04 -2.93 -2.65
N ARG A 19 27.20 -2.57 -3.61
CA ARG A 19 25.86 -3.16 -3.80
C ARG A 19 25.93 -4.66 -4.13
N SER A 20 26.88 -5.07 -4.96
CA SER A 20 27.12 -6.47 -5.31
C SER A 20 27.64 -7.29 -4.12
N LEU A 21 28.55 -6.73 -3.33
CA LEU A 21 29.10 -7.39 -2.13
C LEU A 21 28.05 -7.50 -1.02
N ASP A 22 27.13 -6.54 -0.92
CA ASP A 22 26.07 -6.53 0.09
C ASP A 22 25.05 -7.66 -0.11
N SER A 23 24.79 -8.03 -1.35
CA SER A 23 23.88 -9.14 -1.69
C SER A 23 24.47 -10.52 -1.36
N THR A 24 25.79 -10.65 -1.27
CA THR A 24 26.50 -11.91 -1.03
C THR A 24 26.96 -12.13 0.41
N LEU A 25 26.96 -11.08 1.25
CA LEU A 25 27.48 -11.11 2.62
C LEU A 25 26.37 -11.02 3.69
N ALA A 26 25.24 -11.69 3.46
CA ALA A 26 24.17 -11.76 4.47
C ALA A 26 24.58 -12.77 5.58
N TRP A 27 24.65 -12.29 6.84
CA TRP A 27 24.78 -13.15 8.02
C TRP A 27 23.78 -12.75 9.12
N PRO A 28 23.35 -13.70 9.97
CA PRO A 28 22.44 -13.41 11.07
C PRO A 28 23.05 -12.36 12.01
N GLY A 29 22.33 -11.27 12.27
CA GLY A 29 22.75 -10.21 13.18
C GLY A 29 23.54 -9.05 12.58
N ARG A 30 23.77 -9.03 11.27
CA ARG A 30 24.23 -7.82 10.59
C ARG A 30 23.15 -6.74 10.77
N PRO A 31 23.49 -5.53 11.33
CA PRO A 31 22.58 -4.40 11.25
C PRO A 31 22.31 -4.18 9.76
N GLY A 32 21.09 -4.42 9.32
CA GLY A 32 20.76 -4.27 7.90
C GLY A 32 21.18 -2.88 7.49
N LEU A 33 21.98 -2.76 6.46
CA LEU A 33 21.82 -1.61 5.59
C LEU A 33 20.35 -1.68 5.22
N GLU A 34 19.56 -0.79 5.79
CA GLU A 34 18.20 -0.59 5.31
C GLU A 34 18.36 -0.40 3.82
N GLN A 35 17.96 -1.43 3.08
CA GLN A 35 17.98 -1.29 1.64
C GLN A 35 17.10 -0.08 1.39
N VAL A 36 17.72 1.00 0.97
CA VAL A 36 17.00 2.09 0.32
C VAL A 36 16.49 1.44 -0.96
N VAL A 37 15.40 0.72 -0.82
CA VAL A 37 14.65 0.24 -1.98
C VAL A 37 14.08 1.53 -2.55
N ASP A 38 14.70 1.99 -3.61
CA ASP A 38 14.18 3.10 -4.39
C ASP A 38 12.85 2.61 -4.97
N TYR A 39 11.78 2.98 -4.29
CA TYR A 39 10.43 2.64 -4.74
C TYR A 39 10.10 3.55 -5.90
N ASP A 40 9.84 2.96 -7.05
CA ASP A 40 9.18 3.70 -8.11
C ASP A 40 7.81 4.16 -7.58
N THR A 41 7.74 5.45 -7.25
CA THR A 41 6.53 6.11 -6.74
C THR A 41 5.72 6.78 -7.86
N SER A 42 6.07 6.54 -9.12
CA SER A 42 5.19 6.88 -10.24
C SER A 42 3.88 6.10 -10.10
N THR A 43 2.83 6.59 -10.72
CA THR A 43 1.53 5.90 -10.71
C THR A 43 1.64 4.47 -11.23
N GLU A 44 2.39 4.27 -12.31
CA GLU A 44 2.63 2.96 -12.91
C GLU A 44 3.42 2.04 -11.96
N GLY A 45 4.44 2.56 -11.30
CA GLY A 45 5.23 1.82 -10.31
C GLY A 45 4.39 1.41 -9.10
N LEU A 46 3.56 2.32 -8.59
CA LEU A 46 2.62 2.02 -7.51
C LEU A 46 1.59 0.97 -7.92
N ILE A 47 1.02 1.04 -9.14
CA ILE A 47 0.08 0.04 -9.64
C ILE A 47 0.75 -1.34 -9.75
N ALA A 48 1.93 -1.42 -10.35
CA ALA A 48 2.65 -2.68 -10.52
C ALA A 48 2.97 -3.34 -9.17
N ARG A 49 3.43 -2.54 -8.21
CA ARG A 49 3.70 -2.99 -6.84
C ARG A 49 2.41 -3.39 -6.12
N GLY A 50 1.37 -2.55 -6.18
CA GLY A 50 0.08 -2.79 -5.54
C GLY A 50 -0.56 -4.08 -6.03
N ARG A 51 -0.49 -4.36 -7.33
CA ARG A 51 -0.95 -5.64 -7.92
C ARG A 51 -0.27 -6.83 -7.27
N SER A 52 1.04 -6.77 -7.06
CA SER A 52 1.79 -7.87 -6.42
C SER A 52 1.39 -8.04 -4.94
N LEU A 53 1.21 -6.94 -4.21
CA LEU A 53 0.83 -6.94 -2.80
C LEU A 53 -0.63 -7.33 -2.58
N PHE A 54 -1.50 -7.12 -3.57
CA PHE A 54 -2.92 -7.45 -3.52
C PHE A 54 -3.19 -8.95 -3.30
N ALA A 55 -2.20 -9.81 -3.52
CA ALA A 55 -2.28 -11.24 -3.20
C ALA A 55 -2.74 -11.49 -1.75
N HIS A 56 -2.40 -10.62 -0.80
CA HIS A 56 -2.85 -10.69 0.59
C HIS A 56 -4.36 -10.41 0.77
N CYS A 57 -4.97 -9.72 -0.17
CA CYS A 57 -6.37 -9.28 -0.12
C CYS A 57 -7.31 -10.23 -0.88
N MET A 58 -6.75 -11.00 -1.84
CA MET A 58 -7.51 -11.85 -2.77
C MET A 58 -8.30 -12.96 -2.08
N THR A 59 -7.86 -13.42 -0.91
CA THR A 59 -8.56 -14.47 -0.17
C THR A 59 -10.00 -14.05 0.17
N CYS A 60 -10.21 -12.81 0.51
CA CYS A 60 -11.51 -12.25 0.85
C CYS A 60 -12.15 -11.51 -0.34
N HIS A 61 -11.38 -10.64 -1.00
CA HIS A 61 -11.91 -9.75 -2.04
C HIS A 61 -11.85 -10.32 -3.45
N GLN A 62 -11.29 -11.52 -3.63
CA GLN A 62 -11.10 -12.22 -4.90
C GLN A 62 -10.19 -11.44 -5.89
N ALA A 63 -9.61 -12.13 -6.86
CA ALA A 63 -8.71 -11.51 -7.86
C ALA A 63 -9.43 -10.48 -8.75
N ASN A 64 -10.73 -10.65 -8.94
CA ASN A 64 -11.57 -9.75 -9.74
C ASN A 64 -12.19 -8.60 -8.93
N GLY A 65 -11.83 -8.43 -7.66
CA GLY A 65 -12.34 -7.37 -6.80
C GLY A 65 -13.82 -7.48 -6.40
N ARG A 66 -14.53 -8.56 -6.78
CA ARG A 66 -15.98 -8.70 -6.55
C ARG A 66 -16.34 -9.26 -5.17
N GLY A 67 -15.33 -9.61 -4.38
CA GLY A 67 -15.54 -10.18 -3.07
C GLY A 67 -16.26 -11.53 -3.11
N LEU A 68 -16.87 -11.89 -1.99
CA LEU A 68 -17.66 -13.12 -1.85
C LEU A 68 -18.94 -12.78 -1.07
N PRO A 69 -19.95 -12.20 -1.72
CA PRO A 69 -21.21 -11.86 -1.06
C PRO A 69 -21.94 -13.11 -0.49
N PRO A 70 -22.59 -13.00 0.66
CA PRO A 70 -22.75 -11.83 1.52
C PRO A 70 -21.65 -11.68 2.58
N VAL A 71 -20.53 -12.41 2.48
CA VAL A 71 -19.50 -12.48 3.52
C VAL A 71 -18.48 -11.36 3.36
N TYR A 72 -17.87 -11.24 2.17
CA TYR A 72 -16.83 -10.26 1.90
C TYR A 72 -17.28 -9.27 0.81
N PRO A 73 -17.18 -7.95 1.07
CA PRO A 73 -17.66 -6.93 0.14
C PRO A 73 -16.80 -6.86 -1.13
N PRO A 74 -17.37 -6.38 -2.24
CA PRO A 74 -16.60 -6.01 -3.42
C PRO A 74 -15.75 -4.77 -3.15
N LEU A 75 -14.61 -4.70 -3.85
CA LEU A 75 -13.77 -3.51 -3.99
C LEU A 75 -14.05 -2.81 -5.32
N ASP A 76 -14.48 -3.58 -6.32
CA ASP A 76 -14.89 -3.11 -7.63
C ASP A 76 -16.14 -2.22 -7.47
N GLU A 77 -16.12 -1.01 -8.02
CA GLU A 77 -17.16 0.02 -7.92
C GLU A 77 -17.62 0.34 -6.47
N SER A 78 -16.73 0.11 -5.50
CA SER A 78 -17.03 0.36 -4.09
C SER A 78 -16.73 1.80 -3.69
N ARG A 79 -17.73 2.52 -3.11
CA ARG A 79 -17.51 3.86 -2.54
C ARG A 79 -16.44 3.91 -1.45
N PHE A 80 -16.16 2.80 -0.78
CA PHE A 80 -15.08 2.71 0.21
C PHE A 80 -13.70 2.70 -0.45
N VAL A 81 -13.62 2.41 -1.74
CA VAL A 81 -12.39 2.39 -2.53
C VAL A 81 -12.26 3.65 -3.38
N THR A 82 -13.30 4.01 -4.13
CA THR A 82 -13.26 5.12 -5.10
C THR A 82 -13.55 6.49 -4.47
N GLY A 83 -14.18 6.52 -3.29
CA GLY A 83 -14.44 7.75 -2.54
C GLY A 83 -13.19 8.29 -1.84
N SER A 84 -13.37 8.79 -0.62
CA SER A 84 -12.31 9.42 0.17
C SER A 84 -11.07 8.54 0.34
N PRO A 85 -9.89 8.97 -0.13
CA PRO A 85 -8.64 8.25 0.09
C PRO A 85 -8.25 8.23 1.57
N GLU A 86 -8.68 9.20 2.35
CA GLU A 86 -8.40 9.27 3.78
C GLU A 86 -9.13 8.16 4.54
N ARG A 87 -10.41 7.95 4.22
CA ARG A 87 -11.18 6.82 4.77
C ARG A 87 -10.55 5.48 4.40
N LEU A 88 -10.19 5.28 3.14
CA LEU A 88 -9.56 4.05 2.68
C LEU A 88 -8.22 3.79 3.38
N ALA A 89 -7.38 4.82 3.55
CA ALA A 89 -6.13 4.69 4.27
C ALA A 89 -6.35 4.27 5.74
N ARG A 90 -7.33 4.86 6.42
CA ARG A 90 -7.69 4.51 7.81
C ARG A 90 -8.11 3.05 7.92
N ILE A 91 -8.91 2.56 6.98
CA ILE A 91 -9.34 1.15 6.93
C ILE A 91 -8.14 0.23 6.75
N LEU A 92 -7.26 0.52 5.80
CA LEU A 92 -6.09 -0.32 5.57
C LEU A 92 -5.10 -0.31 6.74
N LEU A 93 -4.92 0.84 7.39
CA LEU A 93 -3.98 0.99 8.50
C LEU A 93 -4.44 0.33 9.80
N HIS A 94 -5.75 0.30 10.07
CA HIS A 94 -6.28 -0.13 11.37
C HIS A 94 -7.35 -1.22 11.29
N GLY A 95 -7.85 -1.52 10.09
CA GLY A 95 -8.97 -2.45 9.90
C GLY A 95 -10.34 -1.79 10.00
N LEU A 96 -11.36 -2.58 9.71
CA LEU A 96 -12.77 -2.18 9.72
C LEU A 96 -13.60 -3.25 10.40
N GLN A 97 -14.56 -2.88 11.21
CA GLN A 97 -15.49 -3.79 11.90
C GLN A 97 -16.91 -3.24 11.93
N GLY A 98 -17.87 -4.13 12.20
CA GLY A 98 -19.27 -3.77 12.25
C GLY A 98 -19.92 -3.65 10.88
N ARG A 99 -21.18 -3.28 10.88
CA ARG A 99 -22.03 -3.27 9.69
C ARG A 99 -21.63 -2.14 8.74
N ILE A 100 -21.45 -2.51 7.48
CA ILE A 100 -21.30 -1.58 6.36
C ILE A 100 -22.28 -1.96 5.25
N GLU A 101 -22.63 -0.99 4.43
CA GLU A 101 -23.40 -1.24 3.20
C GLU A 101 -22.53 -0.94 1.98
N VAL A 102 -22.41 -1.92 1.09
CA VAL A 102 -21.70 -1.79 -0.18
C VAL A 102 -22.61 -2.29 -1.29
N GLN A 103 -22.89 -1.45 -2.28
CA GLN A 103 -23.76 -1.78 -3.42
C GLN A 103 -25.12 -2.35 -3.01
N GLY A 104 -25.76 -1.74 -1.99
CA GLY A 104 -27.07 -2.13 -1.50
C GLY A 104 -27.10 -3.44 -0.70
N ARG A 105 -25.94 -3.99 -0.33
CA ARG A 105 -25.81 -5.18 0.49
C ARG A 105 -25.10 -4.90 1.79
N VAL A 106 -25.57 -5.54 2.86
CA VAL A 106 -24.98 -5.41 4.19
C VAL A 106 -23.90 -6.48 4.39
N TYR A 107 -22.77 -6.04 4.93
CA TYR A 107 -21.63 -6.87 5.34
C TYR A 107 -21.31 -6.57 6.80
N ASP A 108 -20.96 -7.59 7.57
CA ASP A 108 -20.68 -7.46 9.01
C ASP A 108 -19.52 -8.34 9.46
N GLN A 109 -18.52 -8.48 8.60
CA GLN A 109 -17.29 -9.22 8.93
C GLN A 109 -16.17 -8.23 9.22
N ALA A 110 -15.35 -8.58 10.22
CA ALA A 110 -14.19 -7.78 10.53
C ALA A 110 -13.11 -7.93 9.43
N MET A 111 -12.62 -6.81 8.92
CA MET A 111 -11.44 -6.72 8.07
C MET A 111 -10.24 -6.35 8.95
N PRO A 112 -9.21 -7.19 9.08
CA PRO A 112 -8.01 -6.84 9.83
C PRO A 112 -7.24 -5.72 9.14
N ALA A 113 -6.39 -5.02 9.90
CA ALA A 113 -5.42 -4.09 9.34
C ALA A 113 -4.52 -4.81 8.32
N ALA A 114 -4.17 -4.11 7.25
CA ALA A 114 -3.26 -4.64 6.25
C ALA A 114 -1.86 -4.85 6.85
N PRO A 115 -1.16 -5.97 6.53
CA PRO A 115 0.09 -6.33 7.19
C PRO A 115 1.31 -5.52 6.70
N PHE A 116 1.09 -4.30 6.20
CA PHE A 116 2.12 -3.47 5.58
C PHE A 116 2.58 -2.34 6.50
N LYS A 117 3.87 -2.36 6.82
CA LYS A 117 4.49 -1.34 7.68
C LYS A 117 4.98 -0.12 6.93
N LYS A 118 5.30 -0.26 5.64
CA LYS A 118 5.82 0.83 4.81
C LYS A 118 4.67 1.59 4.16
N ASP A 119 4.72 2.91 4.24
CA ASP A 119 3.70 3.78 3.63
C ASP A 119 3.62 3.61 2.12
N ALA A 120 4.78 3.38 1.46
CA ALA A 120 4.83 3.08 0.04
C ALA A 120 4.06 1.79 -0.34
N ASP A 121 4.01 0.78 0.52
CA ASP A 121 3.25 -0.45 0.26
C ASP A 121 1.74 -0.20 0.36
N VAL A 122 1.33 0.55 1.37
CA VAL A 122 -0.07 0.93 1.54
C VAL A 122 -0.53 1.83 0.41
N ALA A 123 0.28 2.84 0.04
CA ALA A 123 0.00 3.72 -1.12
C ALA A 123 -0.11 2.92 -2.42
N ALA A 124 0.77 1.95 -2.64
CA ALA A 124 0.75 1.08 -3.81
C ALA A 124 -0.55 0.25 -3.88
N ILE A 125 -0.97 -0.36 -2.78
CA ILE A 125 -2.25 -1.10 -2.75
C ILE A 125 -3.43 -0.17 -2.97
N MET A 126 -3.46 1.00 -2.31
CA MET A 126 -4.52 1.98 -2.50
C MET A 126 -4.63 2.40 -3.97
N THR A 127 -3.51 2.79 -4.58
CA THR A 127 -3.45 3.19 -5.98
C THR A 127 -3.93 2.06 -6.89
N TYR A 128 -3.47 0.82 -6.66
CA TYR A 128 -3.88 -0.32 -7.47
C TYR A 128 -5.39 -0.56 -7.40
N ILE A 129 -5.98 -0.69 -6.19
CA ILE A 129 -7.41 -1.00 -6.08
C ILE A 129 -8.31 0.16 -6.51
N ARG A 130 -7.83 1.41 -6.44
CA ARG A 130 -8.54 2.59 -6.92
C ARG A 130 -8.57 2.71 -8.45
N GLN A 131 -7.69 1.99 -9.14
CA GLN A 131 -7.58 2.02 -10.62
C GLN A 131 -7.71 0.62 -11.25
N ALA A 132 -8.00 -0.40 -10.46
CA ALA A 132 -8.22 -1.75 -10.95
C ALA A 132 -9.69 -2.00 -11.26
N TRP A 133 -9.95 -2.98 -12.12
CA TRP A 133 -11.28 -3.40 -12.57
C TRP A 133 -12.02 -2.24 -13.25
N ASP A 134 -13.22 -1.90 -12.78
CA ASP A 134 -14.02 -0.78 -13.29
C ASP A 134 -13.85 0.49 -12.42
N ASN A 135 -12.88 0.50 -11.48
CA ASN A 135 -12.57 1.67 -10.66
C ASN A 135 -11.72 2.69 -11.45
N ASP A 136 -12.07 3.97 -11.31
CA ASP A 136 -11.37 5.12 -11.89
C ASP A 136 -11.28 6.24 -10.84
N ALA A 137 -10.28 6.16 -9.94
CA ALA A 137 -10.07 7.16 -8.90
C ALA A 137 -8.58 7.48 -8.76
N ASP A 138 -8.28 8.69 -8.28
CA ASP A 138 -6.93 9.23 -8.20
C ASP A 138 -5.95 8.32 -7.44
N PRO A 139 -4.67 8.27 -7.87
CA PRO A 139 -3.61 7.57 -7.16
C PRO A 139 -3.34 8.21 -5.80
N VAL A 140 -2.74 7.45 -4.90
CA VAL A 140 -2.40 7.89 -3.55
C VAL A 140 -0.90 7.81 -3.34
N THR A 141 -0.31 8.89 -2.78
CA THR A 141 1.14 8.94 -2.55
C THR A 141 1.55 8.35 -1.20
N PRO A 142 2.80 7.89 -1.05
CA PRO A 142 3.33 7.45 0.24
C PRO A 142 3.27 8.53 1.33
N GLU A 143 3.48 9.79 0.98
CA GLU A 143 3.45 10.93 1.92
C GLU A 143 2.04 11.14 2.49
N PHE A 144 1.02 10.95 1.65
CA PHE A 144 -0.37 11.00 2.10
C PHE A 144 -0.63 9.90 3.15
N VAL A 145 -0.20 8.67 2.88
CA VAL A 145 -0.35 7.55 3.82
C VAL A 145 0.42 7.82 5.12
N ALA A 146 1.66 8.34 5.03
CA ALA A 146 2.46 8.71 6.19
C ALA A 146 1.74 9.73 7.09
N LYS A 147 1.10 10.73 6.47
CA LYS A 147 0.29 11.73 7.20
C LYS A 147 -0.86 11.05 7.94
N VAL A 148 -1.65 10.21 7.27
CA VAL A 148 -2.81 9.52 7.89
C VAL A 148 -2.33 8.60 9.02
N ARG A 149 -1.23 7.87 8.84
CA ARG A 149 -0.64 7.02 9.87
C ARG A 149 -0.24 7.83 11.10
N LYS A 150 0.37 9.00 10.90
CA LYS A 150 0.74 9.91 11.99
C LYS A 150 -0.51 10.45 12.72
N ASP A 151 -1.51 10.87 11.96
CA ASP A 151 -2.76 11.43 12.51
C ASP A 151 -3.56 10.37 13.31
N THR A 152 -3.33 9.10 13.04
CA THR A 152 -3.96 7.96 13.72
C THR A 152 -3.01 7.19 14.64
N GLU A 153 -1.85 7.77 14.96
CA GLU A 153 -0.87 7.16 15.86
C GLU A 153 -1.50 6.88 17.24
N GLY A 154 -1.31 5.66 17.71
CA GLY A 154 -1.90 5.23 18.99
C GLY A 154 -3.27 4.56 18.89
N ARG A 155 -3.95 4.60 17.73
CA ARG A 155 -5.18 3.84 17.54
C ARG A 155 -4.88 2.33 17.58
N ARG A 156 -5.63 1.60 18.42
CA ARG A 156 -5.46 0.16 18.64
C ARG A 156 -6.65 -0.66 18.15
N GLN A 157 -7.74 -0.01 17.81
CA GLN A 157 -8.99 -0.67 17.42
C GLN A 157 -9.29 -0.41 15.95
N ALA A 158 -9.92 -1.39 15.30
CA ALA A 158 -10.48 -1.20 13.97
C ALA A 158 -11.51 -0.07 13.96
N TRP A 159 -11.68 0.56 12.83
CA TRP A 159 -12.73 1.56 12.61
C TRP A 159 -14.10 0.88 12.50
N ASN A 160 -15.15 1.63 12.76
CA ASN A 160 -16.51 1.27 12.37
C ASN A 160 -17.07 2.31 11.38
N ALA A 161 -18.22 2.03 10.80
CA ALA A 161 -18.81 2.89 9.78
C ALA A 161 -19.09 4.30 10.29
N GLU A 162 -19.65 4.42 11.51
CA GLU A 162 -20.04 5.72 12.11
C GLU A 162 -18.81 6.61 12.32
N GLU A 163 -17.70 6.06 12.80
CA GLU A 163 -16.45 6.79 12.98
C GLU A 163 -15.86 7.28 11.64
N LEU A 164 -16.20 6.62 10.54
CA LEU A 164 -15.66 6.94 9.20
C LEU A 164 -16.57 7.87 8.39
N GLU A 165 -17.77 8.21 8.87
CA GLU A 165 -18.70 9.13 8.19
C GLU A 165 -18.10 10.53 7.98
N GLU A 166 -17.20 10.97 8.89
CA GLU A 166 -16.51 12.26 8.76
C GLU A 166 -15.66 12.38 7.48
N TRP A 167 -15.31 11.25 6.86
CA TRP A 167 -14.49 11.17 5.64
C TRP A 167 -15.25 10.55 4.46
N ASP A 168 -16.57 10.72 4.42
CA ASP A 168 -17.46 10.09 3.42
C ASP A 168 -17.70 10.96 2.17
N ASP A 169 -17.04 12.11 2.06
CA ASP A 169 -17.15 13.06 0.94
C ASP A 169 -16.32 12.66 -0.29
#